data_9eb87f9084f5170a82a1d19bdf1c3eee
#
_entry.id   9eb87f9084f5170a82a1d19bdf1c3eee
#
_cell.length_a   1.000
_cell.length_b   1.000
_cell.length_c   1.000
_cell.angle_alpha   90.00
_cell.angle_beta   90.00
_cell.angle_gamma   90.00
#
_symmetry.space_group_name_H-M   'P 1'
#
loop_
_entity.id
_entity.type
_entity.pdbx_description
1 polymer ?
#
loop_
_entity_poly.entity_id
_entity_poly.type
_entity_poly.pdbx_seq_one_letter_code
_entity_poly.pdbx_strand_id
1 'polypeptide(L)'
;MVGIFYIGSIFCALVTIYLLLYNENAIKTFANYLLASYFIFCISCLSVYVLILYGFIIDVPNLYKITAPINFLLPPIVYLYVRVMLFNKQKLNFLDFLHIIPFLLVFINYLPFYLLPISNKKDIIQELLKDINTSYKIQLGYISEYIVNIFRILQNFIYLIFQWKLVITFNKQNKNIEVEKQINNVIKWLRIFTSLSTISLFAFILLAFTALVFQDIYADGFIFHLPDYIFASCFFIISTYLLTHPSIFAGLPFIKYKQTPSTLILNQTDYIPYIEQDYSTEIAIILDYFETKKPYLKKGLNISQLAVEINIPTRLISFIINQHFEMRFNEFINKYRVSYIKEKINEKYLDSFTLNSLASEAGFSNLTTFIAAFKKIENCTPSEYLLKKNL
;
A
#
# COMPACT_ATOMS: atom_id res chain seq x y z
N MET A 1 -27.47 19.08 -4.69
CA MET A 1 -26.07 19.05 -5.18
C MET A 1 -25.11 18.37 -4.20
N VAL A 2 -25.19 18.65 -2.90
CA VAL A 2 -24.27 18.15 -1.89
C VAL A 2 -24.22 16.62 -1.81
N GLY A 3 -25.36 15.95 -1.78
CA GLY A 3 -25.41 14.47 -1.69
C GLY A 3 -24.77 13.75 -2.87
N ILE A 4 -24.83 14.31 -4.09
CA ILE A 4 -24.20 13.73 -5.27
C ILE A 4 -22.69 13.69 -5.11
N PHE A 5 -22.10 14.70 -4.49
CA PHE A 5 -20.66 14.76 -4.24
C PHE A 5 -20.19 13.66 -3.24
N TYR A 6 -20.94 13.44 -2.16
CA TYR A 6 -20.64 12.35 -1.21
C TYR A 6 -20.78 10.98 -1.85
N ILE A 7 -21.85 10.77 -2.63
CA ILE A 7 -22.06 9.50 -3.37
C ILE A 7 -20.93 9.26 -4.37
N GLY A 8 -20.50 10.29 -5.10
CA GLY A 8 -19.37 10.21 -6.02
C GLY A 8 -18.06 9.83 -5.31
N SER A 9 -17.80 10.42 -4.13
CA SER A 9 -16.62 10.10 -3.32
C SER A 9 -16.65 8.64 -2.83
N ILE A 10 -17.80 8.16 -2.36
CA ILE A 10 -17.99 6.77 -1.93
C ILE A 10 -17.80 5.81 -3.11
N PHE A 11 -18.35 6.13 -4.29
CA PHE A 11 -18.19 5.29 -5.48
C PHE A 11 -16.72 5.15 -5.90
N CYS A 12 -15.98 6.27 -6.00
CA CYS A 12 -14.55 6.23 -6.30
C CYS A 12 -13.77 5.40 -5.29
N ALA A 13 -14.12 5.50 -4.01
CA ALA A 13 -13.49 4.71 -2.95
C ALA A 13 -13.79 3.21 -3.07
N LEU A 14 -15.02 2.81 -3.40
CA LEU A 14 -15.37 1.41 -3.64
C LEU A 14 -14.58 0.82 -4.81
N VAL A 15 -14.46 1.55 -5.91
CA VAL A 15 -13.61 1.14 -7.05
C VAL A 15 -12.15 1.00 -6.62
N THR A 16 -11.65 1.93 -5.79
CA THR A 16 -10.28 1.86 -5.26
C THR A 16 -10.06 0.62 -4.39
N ILE A 17 -11.03 0.30 -3.50
CA ILE A 17 -10.98 -0.92 -2.67
C ILE A 17 -10.95 -2.16 -3.57
N TYR A 18 -11.82 -2.21 -4.59
CA TYR A 18 -11.82 -3.33 -5.53
C TYR A 18 -10.46 -3.54 -6.19
N LEU A 19 -9.85 -2.47 -6.69
CA LEU A 19 -8.52 -2.55 -7.30
C LEU A 19 -7.42 -2.94 -6.30
N LEU A 20 -7.49 -2.47 -5.05
CA LEU A 20 -6.54 -2.85 -4.00
C LEU A 20 -6.59 -4.34 -3.64
N LEU A 21 -7.79 -4.93 -3.64
CA LEU A 21 -7.99 -6.30 -3.16
C LEU A 21 -8.03 -7.35 -4.27
N TYR A 22 -8.50 -7.01 -5.46
CA TYR A 22 -8.81 -7.97 -6.53
C TYR A 22 -7.97 -7.80 -7.80
N ASN A 23 -7.13 -6.78 -7.90
CA ASN A 23 -6.23 -6.65 -9.07
C ASN A 23 -5.20 -7.80 -9.06
N GLU A 24 -5.29 -8.70 -10.03
CA GLU A 24 -4.40 -9.86 -10.19
C GLU A 24 -2.93 -9.45 -10.41
N ASN A 25 -2.71 -8.27 -10.97
CA ASN A 25 -1.37 -7.72 -11.20
C ASN A 25 -0.79 -6.98 -9.99
N ALA A 26 -1.59 -6.72 -8.96
CA ALA A 26 -1.13 -6.08 -7.73
C ALA A 26 -0.66 -7.16 -6.74
N ILE A 27 0.58 -7.06 -6.30
CA ILE A 27 1.05 -7.89 -5.17
C ILE A 27 0.17 -7.51 -3.97
N LYS A 28 -0.55 -8.50 -3.43
CA LYS A 28 -1.38 -8.32 -2.23
C LYS A 28 -0.47 -8.06 -1.04
N THR A 29 -0.05 -6.82 -0.87
CA THR A 29 0.80 -6.40 0.24
C THR A 29 -0.06 -6.10 1.47
N PHE A 30 0.51 -6.25 2.65
CA PHE A 30 -0.16 -5.86 3.89
C PHE A 30 -0.55 -4.36 3.89
N ALA A 31 0.23 -3.51 3.21
CA ALA A 31 -0.10 -2.11 2.98
C ALA A 31 -1.44 -1.91 2.26
N ASN A 32 -1.74 -2.74 1.25
CA ASN A 32 -3.00 -2.65 0.50
C ASN A 32 -4.21 -2.99 1.39
N TYR A 33 -4.08 -3.96 2.30
CA TYR A 33 -5.14 -4.27 3.27
C TYR A 33 -5.37 -3.13 4.27
N LEU A 34 -4.31 -2.49 4.76
CA LEU A 34 -4.44 -1.31 5.64
C LEU A 34 -5.11 -0.14 4.92
N LEU A 35 -4.72 0.12 3.67
CA LEU A 35 -5.32 1.18 2.88
C LEU A 35 -6.80 0.88 2.55
N ALA A 36 -7.13 -0.36 2.20
CA ALA A 36 -8.51 -0.78 2.00
C ALA A 36 -9.35 -0.61 3.29
N SER A 37 -8.80 -0.98 4.46
CA SER A 37 -9.47 -0.76 5.76
C SER A 37 -9.72 0.73 6.03
N TYR A 38 -8.75 1.61 5.72
CA TYR A 38 -8.94 3.06 5.80
C TYR A 38 -10.13 3.51 4.96
N PHE A 39 -10.21 3.07 3.70
CA PHE A 39 -11.32 3.42 2.81
C PHE A 39 -12.67 2.91 3.33
N ILE A 40 -12.74 1.67 3.83
CA ILE A 40 -13.96 1.09 4.40
C ILE A 40 -14.46 1.94 5.57
N PHE A 41 -13.57 2.36 6.48
CA PHE A 41 -13.94 3.18 7.62
C PHE A 41 -14.37 4.60 7.21
N CYS A 42 -13.68 5.20 6.24
CA CYS A 42 -14.10 6.50 5.69
C CYS A 42 -15.48 6.42 5.01
N ILE A 43 -15.75 5.36 4.24
CA ILE A 43 -17.08 5.12 3.64
C ILE A 43 -18.14 5.00 4.72
N SER A 44 -17.87 4.25 5.81
CA SER A 44 -18.80 4.10 6.93
C SER A 44 -19.12 5.46 7.57
N CYS A 45 -18.11 6.30 7.79
CA CYS A 45 -18.29 7.64 8.34
C CYS A 45 -19.12 8.53 7.41
N LEU A 46 -18.79 8.57 6.12
CA LEU A 46 -19.53 9.37 5.12
C LEU A 46 -20.96 8.88 4.95
N SER A 47 -21.19 7.56 4.95
CA SER A 47 -22.55 7.00 4.81
C SER A 47 -23.44 7.39 5.99
N VAL A 48 -22.95 7.28 7.22
CA VAL A 48 -23.70 7.70 8.41
C VAL A 48 -23.94 9.22 8.39
N TYR A 49 -22.94 10.01 7.97
CA TYR A 49 -23.11 11.44 7.81
C TYR A 49 -24.23 11.78 6.80
N VAL A 50 -24.29 11.10 5.66
CA VAL A 50 -25.36 11.28 4.66
C VAL A 50 -26.73 10.92 5.26
N LEU A 51 -26.83 9.84 6.04
CA LEU A 51 -28.08 9.47 6.71
C LEU A 51 -28.52 10.56 7.71
N ILE A 52 -27.60 11.18 8.42
CA ILE A 52 -27.87 12.30 9.33
C ILE A 52 -28.34 13.53 8.53
N LEU A 53 -27.63 13.90 7.46
CA LEU A 53 -27.89 15.07 6.63
C LEU A 53 -29.31 15.04 6.03
N TYR A 54 -29.80 13.85 5.63
CA TYR A 54 -31.13 13.68 5.06
C TYR A 54 -32.20 13.24 6.06
N GLY A 55 -31.86 13.11 7.34
CA GLY A 55 -32.79 12.68 8.38
C GLY A 55 -33.10 11.19 8.40
N PHE A 56 -32.59 10.39 7.45
CA PHE A 56 -32.83 8.93 7.39
C PHE A 56 -32.23 8.17 8.58
N ILE A 57 -31.36 8.80 9.35
CA ILE A 57 -30.78 8.19 10.56
C ILE A 57 -31.84 7.82 11.61
N ILE A 58 -33.01 8.46 11.59
CA ILE A 58 -34.16 8.14 12.46
C ILE A 58 -34.70 6.73 12.19
N ASP A 59 -34.63 6.28 10.92
CA ASP A 59 -35.11 4.95 10.54
C ASP A 59 -34.13 3.84 10.94
N VAL A 60 -32.84 4.20 11.09
CA VAL A 60 -31.75 3.29 11.48
C VAL A 60 -30.99 3.81 12.71
N PRO A 61 -31.66 4.03 13.86
CA PRO A 61 -31.08 4.73 15.01
C PRO A 61 -29.86 4.05 15.63
N ASN A 62 -29.71 2.74 15.39
CA ASN A 62 -28.53 1.99 15.86
C ASN A 62 -27.23 2.38 15.16
N LEU A 63 -27.29 3.02 13.98
CA LEU A 63 -26.11 3.52 13.27
C LEU A 63 -25.61 4.85 13.84
N TYR A 64 -26.45 5.58 14.58
CA TYR A 64 -26.02 6.82 15.20
C TYR A 64 -24.90 6.53 16.23
N LYS A 65 -23.87 7.35 16.24
CA LYS A 65 -22.65 7.19 17.07
C LYS A 65 -21.76 5.97 16.77
N ILE A 66 -22.13 5.05 15.87
CA ILE A 66 -21.27 3.91 15.54
C ILE A 66 -19.92 4.36 14.94
N THR A 67 -19.90 5.51 14.24
CA THR A 67 -18.70 6.09 13.66
C THR A 67 -17.79 6.79 14.65
N ALA A 68 -18.30 7.14 15.84
CA ALA A 68 -17.52 7.84 16.85
C ALA A 68 -16.26 7.05 17.28
N PRO A 69 -16.34 5.76 17.70
CA PRO A 69 -15.16 4.96 17.96
C PRO A 69 -14.34 4.67 16.70
N ILE A 70 -14.97 4.47 15.51
CA ILE A 70 -14.28 4.21 14.25
C ILE A 70 -13.31 5.35 13.92
N ASN A 71 -13.67 6.60 14.19
CA ASN A 71 -12.80 7.75 13.98
C ASN A 71 -11.47 7.66 14.75
N PHE A 72 -11.40 6.89 15.83
CA PHE A 72 -10.17 6.63 16.58
C PHE A 72 -9.29 5.54 15.98
N LEU A 73 -9.77 4.77 15.00
CA LEU A 73 -8.97 3.81 14.22
C LEU A 73 -8.31 4.46 13.01
N LEU A 74 -8.87 5.53 12.46
CA LEU A 74 -8.37 6.16 11.24
C LEU A 74 -6.90 6.62 11.36
N PRO A 75 -6.50 7.43 12.38
CA PRO A 75 -5.12 7.89 12.50
C PRO A 75 -4.09 6.78 12.67
N PRO A 76 -4.31 5.75 13.53
CA PRO A 76 -3.43 4.59 13.61
C PRO A 76 -3.26 3.86 12.28
N ILE A 77 -4.36 3.59 11.57
CA ILE A 77 -4.32 2.86 10.30
C ILE A 77 -3.50 3.62 9.26
N VAL A 78 -3.69 4.94 9.15
CA VAL A 78 -2.89 5.78 8.25
C VAL A 78 -1.42 5.76 8.63
N TYR A 79 -1.08 5.87 9.92
CA TYR A 79 0.29 5.77 10.41
C TYR A 79 0.91 4.40 10.09
N LEU A 80 0.19 3.31 10.40
CA LEU A 80 0.64 1.96 10.11
C LEU A 80 0.83 1.73 8.61
N TYR A 81 -0.09 2.25 7.78
CA TYR A 81 0.03 2.22 6.34
C TYR A 81 1.31 2.90 5.85
N VAL A 82 1.56 4.15 6.30
CA VAL A 82 2.78 4.89 5.94
C VAL A 82 4.04 4.13 6.36
N ARG A 83 4.05 3.61 7.60
CA ARG A 83 5.16 2.82 8.14
C ARG A 83 5.41 1.54 7.33
N VAL A 84 4.36 0.77 7.07
CA VAL A 84 4.44 -0.48 6.28
C VAL A 84 4.91 -0.19 4.87
N MET A 85 4.39 0.89 4.24
CA MET A 85 4.74 1.28 2.88
C MET A 85 6.21 1.67 2.74
N LEU A 86 6.75 2.42 3.73
CA LEU A 86 8.15 2.88 3.72
C LEU A 86 9.15 1.78 4.07
N PHE A 87 8.81 0.90 5.02
CA PHE A 87 9.74 -0.10 5.55
C PHE A 87 9.42 -1.53 5.11
N ASN A 88 8.46 -1.71 4.20
CA ASN A 88 8.04 -3.01 3.64
C ASN A 88 7.76 -4.09 4.68
N LYS A 89 7.25 -3.70 5.87
CA LYS A 89 6.89 -4.63 6.94
C LYS A 89 5.63 -5.40 6.55
N GLN A 90 5.72 -6.73 6.50
CA GLN A 90 4.57 -7.58 6.12
C GLN A 90 3.70 -8.01 7.33
N LYS A 91 4.14 -7.73 8.55
CA LYS A 91 3.43 -8.15 9.77
C LYS A 91 3.42 -7.04 10.81
N LEU A 92 2.36 -7.00 11.61
CA LEU A 92 2.28 -6.14 12.81
C LEU A 92 3.04 -6.79 13.96
N ASN A 93 3.66 -5.96 14.78
CA ASN A 93 4.22 -6.37 16.05
C ASN A 93 3.09 -6.40 17.11
N PHE A 94 3.30 -7.12 18.21
CA PHE A 94 2.34 -7.14 19.33
C PHE A 94 2.00 -5.73 19.85
N LEU A 95 2.98 -4.84 19.92
CA LEU A 95 2.79 -3.45 20.35
C LEU A 95 1.89 -2.64 19.41
N ASP A 96 1.75 -3.03 18.15
CA ASP A 96 0.87 -2.34 17.20
C ASP A 96 -0.62 -2.53 17.54
N PHE A 97 -0.96 -3.57 18.31
CA PHE A 97 -2.34 -3.76 18.80
C PHE A 97 -2.74 -2.75 19.88
N LEU A 98 -1.78 -2.07 20.54
CA LEU A 98 -2.07 -1.00 21.48
C LEU A 98 -2.78 0.19 20.79
N HIS A 99 -2.59 0.34 19.49
CA HIS A 99 -3.29 1.36 18.70
C HIS A 99 -4.82 1.19 18.64
N ILE A 100 -5.34 0.02 19.03
CA ILE A 100 -6.78 -0.26 19.11
C ILE A 100 -7.40 0.27 20.42
N ILE A 101 -6.60 0.51 21.46
CA ILE A 101 -7.08 0.90 22.79
C ILE A 101 -7.99 2.15 22.74
N PRO A 102 -7.64 3.25 22.05
CA PRO A 102 -8.52 4.42 22.00
C PRO A 102 -9.90 4.12 21.41
N PHE A 103 -9.96 3.27 20.38
CA PHE A 103 -11.21 2.79 19.81
C PHE A 103 -12.06 2.06 20.88
N LEU A 104 -11.47 1.12 21.61
CA LEU A 104 -12.16 0.36 22.65
C LEU A 104 -12.68 1.26 23.76
N LEU A 105 -11.87 2.22 24.21
CA LEU A 105 -12.28 3.17 25.26
C LEU A 105 -13.49 4.01 24.81
N VAL A 106 -13.49 4.49 23.57
CA VAL A 106 -14.61 5.29 23.04
C VAL A 106 -15.82 4.41 22.74
N PHE A 107 -15.64 3.17 22.31
CA PHE A 107 -16.72 2.21 22.17
C PHE A 107 -17.42 1.95 23.53
N ILE A 108 -16.63 1.71 24.59
CA ILE A 108 -17.14 1.53 25.95
C ILE A 108 -17.85 2.83 26.43
N ASN A 109 -17.29 3.99 26.10
CA ASN A 109 -17.93 5.26 26.46
C ASN A 109 -19.37 5.37 25.96
N TYR A 110 -19.67 4.91 24.73
CA TYR A 110 -21.02 4.99 24.18
C TYR A 110 -21.90 3.77 24.46
N LEU A 111 -21.48 2.81 25.27
CA LEU A 111 -22.32 1.68 25.68
C LEU A 111 -23.68 2.11 26.27
N PRO A 112 -23.79 3.16 27.12
CA PRO A 112 -25.08 3.60 27.60
C PRO A 112 -26.07 3.92 26.50
N PHE A 113 -25.63 4.63 25.46
CA PHE A 113 -26.47 4.92 24.29
C PHE A 113 -26.76 3.64 23.45
N TYR A 114 -25.78 2.77 23.24
CA TYR A 114 -25.97 1.56 22.40
C TYR A 114 -26.99 0.60 23.04
N LEU A 115 -27.08 0.57 24.34
CA LEU A 115 -28.01 -0.31 25.08
C LEU A 115 -29.42 0.27 25.23
N LEU A 116 -29.67 1.55 24.85
CA LEU A 116 -31.00 2.14 24.91
C LEU A 116 -32.00 1.40 23.98
N PRO A 117 -33.29 1.35 24.37
CA PRO A 117 -34.37 0.94 23.51
C PRO A 117 -34.43 1.80 22.22
N ILE A 118 -34.90 1.22 21.12
CA ILE A 118 -34.97 1.90 19.80
C ILE A 118 -35.84 3.17 19.87
N SER A 119 -36.97 3.14 20.65
CA SER A 119 -37.82 4.32 20.86
C SER A 119 -37.03 5.48 21.40
N ASN A 120 -36.32 5.27 22.53
CA ASN A 120 -35.56 6.31 23.20
C ASN A 120 -34.42 6.86 22.31
N LYS A 121 -33.75 5.99 21.51
CA LYS A 121 -32.77 6.43 20.51
C LYS A 121 -33.41 7.36 19.49
N LYS A 122 -34.60 7.01 18.98
CA LYS A 122 -35.33 7.85 18.00
C LYS A 122 -35.65 9.22 18.56
N ASP A 123 -36.19 9.27 19.80
CA ASP A 123 -36.53 10.53 20.46
C ASP A 123 -35.31 11.45 20.62
N ILE A 124 -34.19 10.88 21.10
CA ILE A 124 -32.90 11.59 21.23
C ILE A 124 -32.41 12.09 19.87
N ILE A 125 -32.43 11.26 18.83
CA ILE A 125 -31.96 11.63 17.50
C ILE A 125 -32.86 12.74 16.93
N GLN A 126 -34.17 12.66 17.09
CA GLN A 126 -35.10 13.72 16.64
C GLN A 126 -34.82 15.05 17.29
N GLU A 127 -34.51 15.06 18.61
CA GLU A 127 -34.13 16.26 19.33
C GLU A 127 -32.81 16.84 18.82
N LEU A 128 -31.80 15.99 18.61
CA LEU A 128 -30.51 16.38 18.06
C LEU A 128 -30.58 16.94 16.64
N LEU A 129 -31.46 16.43 15.79
CA LEU A 129 -31.66 16.93 14.44
C LEU A 129 -32.35 18.28 14.39
N LYS A 130 -33.13 18.66 15.43
CA LYS A 130 -33.76 19.99 15.55
C LYS A 130 -32.76 21.07 15.95
N ASP A 131 -31.84 20.77 16.83
CA ASP A 131 -30.80 21.68 17.29
C ASP A 131 -29.49 20.92 17.52
N ILE A 132 -28.54 21.14 16.66
CA ILE A 132 -27.21 20.47 16.68
C ILE A 132 -26.46 20.84 17.97
N ASN A 133 -26.66 22.04 18.54
CA ASN A 133 -26.03 22.44 19.78
C ASN A 133 -26.48 21.54 20.97
N THR A 134 -27.61 20.88 20.83
CA THR A 134 -28.10 19.88 21.79
C THR A 134 -27.17 18.70 21.92
N SER A 135 -26.35 18.39 20.88
CA SER A 135 -25.38 17.31 20.93
C SER A 135 -24.30 17.48 22.00
N TYR A 136 -24.01 18.70 22.40
CA TYR A 136 -23.07 19.00 23.48
C TYR A 136 -23.75 19.06 24.85
N LYS A 137 -25.07 19.18 24.88
CA LYS A 137 -25.89 19.24 26.13
C LYS A 137 -26.36 17.86 26.58
N ILE A 138 -26.70 16.98 25.63
CA ILE A 138 -27.14 15.62 25.95
C ILE A 138 -25.91 14.71 26.13
N GLN A 139 -25.76 14.15 27.30
CA GLN A 139 -24.71 13.19 27.60
C GLN A 139 -25.11 11.78 27.09
N LEU A 140 -24.53 11.32 25.99
CA LEU A 140 -24.83 10.01 25.40
C LEU A 140 -23.91 8.89 25.90
N GLY A 141 -22.83 9.24 26.56
CA GLY A 141 -21.83 8.31 27.10
C GLY A 141 -21.45 8.61 28.53
N TYR A 142 -20.48 7.88 29.07
CA TYR A 142 -19.92 8.14 30.42
C TYR A 142 -19.14 9.45 30.45
N ILE A 143 -18.53 9.85 29.37
CA ILE A 143 -17.72 11.07 29.19
C ILE A 143 -18.43 11.95 28.17
N SER A 144 -18.40 13.29 28.39
CA SER A 144 -19.03 14.25 27.50
C SER A 144 -18.40 14.25 26.09
N GLU A 145 -19.21 14.56 25.05
CA GLU A 145 -18.78 14.72 23.67
C GLU A 145 -17.60 15.68 23.50
N TYR A 146 -17.58 16.73 24.28
CA TYR A 146 -16.51 17.72 24.27
C TYR A 146 -15.16 17.11 24.59
N ILE A 147 -15.06 16.30 25.65
CA ILE A 147 -13.84 15.62 26.07
C ILE A 147 -13.41 14.58 24.99
N VAL A 148 -14.38 13.81 24.47
CA VAL A 148 -14.10 12.83 23.40
C VAL A 148 -13.51 13.51 22.14
N ASN A 149 -14.06 14.69 21.78
CA ASN A 149 -13.55 15.46 20.63
C ASN A 149 -12.14 16.02 20.87
N ILE A 150 -11.83 16.47 22.09
CA ILE A 150 -10.47 16.88 22.46
C ILE A 150 -9.49 15.70 22.30
N PHE A 151 -9.82 14.52 22.84
CA PHE A 151 -8.99 13.33 22.69
C PHE A 151 -8.79 12.94 21.23
N ARG A 152 -9.84 13.04 20.40
CA ARG A 152 -9.74 12.80 18.95
C ARG A 152 -8.77 13.75 18.27
N ILE A 153 -8.83 15.04 18.57
CA ILE A 153 -7.91 16.06 18.02
C ILE A 153 -6.47 15.75 18.45
N LEU A 154 -6.24 15.50 19.74
CA LEU A 154 -4.91 15.19 20.27
C LEU A 154 -4.33 13.92 19.64
N GLN A 155 -5.12 12.86 19.53
CA GLN A 155 -4.69 11.62 18.89
C GLN A 155 -4.29 11.86 17.42
N ASN A 156 -5.15 12.51 16.64
CA ASN A 156 -4.84 12.82 15.24
C ASN A 156 -3.55 13.63 15.10
N PHE A 157 -3.36 14.63 15.94
CA PHE A 157 -2.17 15.49 15.93
C PHE A 157 -0.89 14.68 16.22
N ILE A 158 -0.91 13.82 17.23
CA ILE A 158 0.21 12.94 17.57
C ILE A 158 0.57 12.03 16.38
N TYR A 159 -0.44 11.36 15.80
CA TYR A 159 -0.19 10.47 14.66
C TYR A 159 0.33 11.21 13.43
N LEU A 160 -0.15 12.43 13.15
CA LEU A 160 0.37 13.25 12.05
C LEU A 160 1.84 13.64 12.24
N ILE A 161 2.25 13.98 13.46
CA ILE A 161 3.67 14.26 13.77
C ILE A 161 4.52 13.03 13.43
N PHE A 162 4.11 11.83 13.87
CA PHE A 162 4.83 10.60 13.56
C PHE A 162 4.83 10.28 12.07
N GLN A 163 3.72 10.47 11.36
CA GLN A 163 3.64 10.28 9.90
C GLN A 163 4.61 11.19 9.16
N TRP A 164 4.59 12.51 9.46
CA TRP A 164 5.51 13.46 8.85
C TRP A 164 6.96 13.14 9.17
N LYS A 165 7.27 12.77 10.42
CA LYS A 165 8.62 12.32 10.80
C LYS A 165 9.08 11.16 9.93
N LEU A 166 8.26 10.14 9.73
CA LEU A 166 8.59 8.99 8.88
C LEU A 166 8.86 9.41 7.42
N VAL A 167 7.96 10.18 6.82
CA VAL A 167 8.06 10.59 5.41
C VAL A 167 9.28 11.49 5.18
N ILE A 168 9.55 12.46 6.08
CA ILE A 168 10.68 13.38 5.97
C ILE A 168 11.99 12.64 6.17
N THR A 169 12.09 11.78 7.19
CA THR A 169 13.32 11.02 7.49
C THR A 169 13.67 10.11 6.33
N PHE A 170 12.70 9.36 5.81
CA PHE A 170 12.89 8.47 4.66
C PHE A 170 13.35 9.25 3.41
N ASN A 171 12.74 10.40 3.14
CA ASN A 171 13.14 11.23 2.01
C ASN A 171 14.57 11.82 2.15
N LYS A 172 14.98 12.21 3.37
CA LYS A 172 16.35 12.71 3.62
C LYS A 172 17.39 11.62 3.40
N GLN A 173 17.13 10.41 3.87
CA GLN A 173 18.04 9.27 3.73
C GLN A 173 18.24 8.85 2.26
N ASN A 174 17.24 9.06 1.41
CA ASN A 174 17.26 8.62 0.02
C ASN A 174 17.57 9.73 -0.99
N LYS A 175 17.91 10.94 -0.55
CA LYS A 175 18.12 12.09 -1.45
C LYS A 175 19.32 11.96 -2.40
N ASN A 176 20.34 11.17 -2.03
CA ASN A 176 21.60 11.04 -2.77
C ASN A 176 21.69 9.77 -3.64
N ILE A 177 20.62 8.99 -3.73
CA ILE A 177 20.58 7.79 -4.57
C ILE A 177 19.89 8.19 -5.87
N GLU A 178 20.38 7.73 -7.03
CA GLU A 178 19.59 7.74 -8.27
C GLU A 178 18.33 6.89 -8.04
N VAL A 179 17.28 7.59 -7.60
CA VAL A 179 16.08 6.96 -7.06
C VAL A 179 15.26 6.46 -8.22
N GLU A 180 15.04 5.17 -8.25
CA GLU A 180 14.14 4.53 -9.20
C GLU A 180 12.80 5.29 -9.25
N LYS A 181 12.25 5.52 -10.44
CA LYS A 181 10.99 6.25 -10.69
C LYS A 181 9.85 5.79 -9.76
N GLN A 182 9.82 4.49 -9.41
CA GLN A 182 8.81 3.91 -8.53
C GLN A 182 8.92 4.45 -7.10
N ILE A 183 10.12 4.62 -6.56
CA ILE A 183 10.35 5.16 -5.21
C ILE A 183 9.86 6.60 -5.14
N ASN A 184 10.18 7.41 -6.15
CA ASN A 184 9.72 8.79 -6.23
C ASN A 184 8.18 8.88 -6.27
N ASN A 185 7.51 7.98 -7.01
CA ASN A 185 6.06 7.92 -7.06
C ASN A 185 5.45 7.59 -5.68
N VAL A 186 6.01 6.62 -4.97
CA VAL A 186 5.54 6.25 -3.63
C VAL A 186 5.78 7.38 -2.62
N ILE A 187 6.96 8.02 -2.62
CA ILE A 187 7.25 9.16 -1.72
C ILE A 187 6.29 10.32 -2.02
N LYS A 188 6.07 10.63 -3.31
CA LYS A 188 5.14 11.68 -3.73
C LYS A 188 3.72 11.38 -3.24
N TRP A 189 3.27 10.14 -3.42
CA TRP A 189 1.99 9.67 -2.91
C TRP A 189 1.86 9.85 -1.40
N LEU A 190 2.83 9.37 -0.61
CA LEU A 190 2.79 9.45 0.85
C LEU A 190 2.79 10.90 1.35
N ARG A 191 3.47 11.82 0.65
CA ARG A 191 3.41 13.26 0.95
C ARG A 191 2.01 13.81 0.68
N ILE A 192 1.40 13.51 -0.48
CA ILE A 192 0.05 13.95 -0.82
C ILE A 192 -0.94 13.40 0.22
N PHE A 193 -0.88 12.12 0.53
CA PHE A 193 -1.76 11.46 1.49
C PHE A 193 -1.66 12.08 2.89
N THR A 194 -0.43 12.29 3.39
CA THR A 194 -0.20 12.93 4.70
C THR A 194 -0.62 14.41 4.70
N SER A 195 -0.41 15.15 3.59
CA SER A 195 -0.87 16.55 3.47
C SER A 195 -2.39 16.64 3.50
N LEU A 196 -3.11 15.78 2.77
CA LEU A 196 -4.57 15.76 2.77
C LEU A 196 -5.13 15.36 4.14
N SER A 197 -4.49 14.43 4.85
CA SER A 197 -4.84 14.09 6.23
C SER A 197 -4.64 15.29 7.17
N THR A 198 -3.57 16.08 6.95
CA THR A 198 -3.31 17.30 7.73
C THR A 198 -4.38 18.35 7.48
N ILE A 199 -4.78 18.57 6.21
CA ILE A 199 -5.85 19.51 5.84
C ILE A 199 -7.17 19.10 6.49
N SER A 200 -7.51 17.80 6.47
CA SER A 200 -8.72 17.29 7.11
C SER A 200 -8.74 17.52 8.63
N LEU A 201 -7.59 17.36 9.31
CA LEU A 201 -7.49 17.65 10.73
C LEU A 201 -7.67 19.16 11.03
N PHE A 202 -7.03 20.03 10.25
CA PHE A 202 -7.17 21.49 10.44
C PHE A 202 -8.62 21.94 10.22
N ALA A 203 -9.31 21.40 9.21
CA ALA A 203 -10.71 21.66 8.98
C ALA A 203 -11.57 21.25 10.20
N PHE A 204 -11.28 20.09 10.79
CA PHE A 204 -11.98 19.61 11.98
C PHE A 204 -11.70 20.48 13.22
N ILE A 205 -10.44 20.93 13.40
CA ILE A 205 -10.09 21.86 14.50
C ILE A 205 -10.82 23.19 14.31
N LEU A 206 -10.88 23.71 13.08
CA LEU A 206 -11.58 24.96 12.76
C LEU A 206 -13.07 24.83 13.12
N LEU A 207 -13.72 23.71 12.75
CA LEU A 207 -15.11 23.47 13.17
C LEU A 207 -15.27 23.45 14.69
N ALA A 208 -14.42 22.69 15.39
CA ALA A 208 -14.50 22.62 16.86
C ALA A 208 -14.34 24.00 17.49
N PHE A 209 -13.46 24.84 16.93
CA PHE A 209 -13.26 26.21 17.37
C PHE A 209 -14.48 27.10 17.08
N THR A 210 -15.03 27.04 15.87
CA THR A 210 -16.21 27.84 15.49
C THR A 210 -17.43 27.44 16.29
N ALA A 211 -17.64 26.14 16.56
CA ALA A 211 -18.72 25.66 17.42
C ALA A 211 -18.61 26.15 18.88
N LEU A 212 -17.37 26.34 19.40
CA LEU A 212 -17.13 26.86 20.72
C LEU A 212 -17.36 28.38 20.84
N VAL A 213 -16.95 29.15 19.83
CA VAL A 213 -16.93 30.62 19.88
C VAL A 213 -18.26 31.23 19.43
N PHE A 214 -18.97 30.57 18.51
CA PHE A 214 -20.15 31.13 17.84
C PHE A 214 -21.40 30.26 18.05
N GLN A 215 -21.65 29.81 19.28
CA GLN A 215 -22.71 28.86 19.65
C GLN A 215 -24.09 29.18 19.09
N ASP A 216 -24.42 30.47 18.87
CA ASP A 216 -25.77 30.91 18.49
C ASP A 216 -25.94 31.35 17.03
N ILE A 217 -24.88 31.48 16.24
CA ILE A 217 -24.95 32.18 14.95
C ILE A 217 -24.94 31.24 13.73
N TYR A 218 -24.51 29.98 13.85
CA TYR A 218 -24.14 29.16 12.68
C TYR A 218 -24.80 27.78 12.59
N ALA A 219 -25.86 27.49 13.31
CA ALA A 219 -26.49 26.16 13.34
C ALA A 219 -26.96 25.64 11.98
N ASP A 220 -27.33 26.53 11.05
CA ASP A 220 -27.90 26.19 9.73
C ASP A 220 -27.05 26.63 8.54
N GLY A 221 -25.83 27.12 8.77
CA GLY A 221 -25.00 27.71 7.70
C GLY A 221 -24.04 26.74 7.02
N PHE A 222 -23.67 27.05 5.78
CA PHE A 222 -22.62 26.35 5.00
C PHE A 222 -21.33 26.13 5.81
N ILE A 223 -20.97 27.06 6.69
CA ILE A 223 -19.75 27.02 7.51
C ILE A 223 -19.73 25.79 8.43
N PHE A 224 -20.89 25.39 8.96
CA PHE A 224 -20.99 24.24 9.84
C PHE A 224 -20.67 22.92 9.12
N HIS A 225 -21.04 22.80 7.85
CA HIS A 225 -20.78 21.62 7.03
C HIS A 225 -19.43 21.67 6.31
N LEU A 226 -18.69 22.77 6.41
CA LEU A 226 -17.42 22.97 5.67
C LEU A 226 -16.38 21.89 5.95
N PRO A 227 -16.17 21.39 7.20
CA PRO A 227 -15.20 20.33 7.46
C PRO A 227 -15.57 19.00 6.81
N ASP A 228 -16.86 18.69 6.75
CA ASP A 228 -17.33 17.45 6.11
C ASP A 228 -17.12 17.52 4.61
N TYR A 229 -17.32 18.73 4.00
CA TYR A 229 -16.98 18.96 2.59
C TYR A 229 -15.47 18.84 2.34
N ILE A 230 -14.66 19.41 3.22
CA ILE A 230 -13.19 19.28 3.10
C ILE A 230 -12.77 17.84 3.24
N PHE A 231 -13.31 17.10 4.23
CA PHE A 231 -13.04 15.69 4.42
C PHE A 231 -13.43 14.86 3.19
N ALA A 232 -14.65 15.04 2.67
CA ALA A 232 -15.11 14.35 1.47
C ALA A 232 -14.28 14.71 0.23
N SER A 233 -13.86 15.99 0.09
CA SER A 233 -12.98 16.44 -0.99
C SER A 233 -11.59 15.79 -0.90
N CYS A 234 -10.98 15.78 0.27
CA CYS A 234 -9.70 15.10 0.51
C CYS A 234 -9.81 13.60 0.18
N PHE A 235 -10.89 12.97 0.63
CA PHE A 235 -11.16 11.56 0.39
C PHE A 235 -11.35 11.25 -1.11
N PHE A 236 -12.08 12.10 -1.83
CA PHE A 236 -12.24 12.02 -3.28
C PHE A 236 -10.91 12.16 -4.03
N ILE A 237 -10.09 13.16 -3.63
CA ILE A 237 -8.76 13.39 -4.24
C ILE A 237 -7.85 12.19 -3.98
N ILE A 238 -7.85 11.62 -2.76
CA ILE A 238 -7.08 10.42 -2.42
C ILE A 238 -7.49 9.25 -3.32
N SER A 239 -8.80 9.01 -3.47
CA SER A 239 -9.34 7.92 -4.27
C SER A 239 -8.97 8.08 -5.75
N THR A 240 -9.24 9.25 -6.34
CA THR A 240 -8.96 9.52 -7.75
C THR A 240 -7.47 9.51 -8.07
N TYR A 241 -6.62 9.99 -7.16
CA TYR A 241 -5.17 9.92 -7.33
C TYR A 241 -4.67 8.47 -7.43
N LEU A 242 -5.19 7.58 -6.59
CA LEU A 242 -4.84 6.16 -6.63
C LEU A 242 -5.35 5.47 -7.91
N LEU A 243 -6.55 5.81 -8.37
CA LEU A 243 -7.11 5.27 -9.62
C LEU A 243 -6.25 5.64 -10.84
N THR A 244 -5.69 6.86 -10.86
CA THR A 244 -4.83 7.35 -11.94
C THR A 244 -3.37 6.89 -11.83
N HIS A 245 -2.93 6.38 -10.66
CA HIS A 245 -1.57 5.94 -10.40
C HIS A 245 -1.50 4.51 -9.82
N PRO A 246 -1.97 3.49 -10.56
CA PRO A 246 -2.06 2.11 -10.04
C PRO A 246 -0.69 1.50 -9.69
N SER A 247 0.40 2.04 -10.20
CA SER A 247 1.77 1.63 -9.83
C SER A 247 2.06 1.76 -8.33
N ILE A 248 1.33 2.63 -7.61
CA ILE A 248 1.47 2.81 -6.17
C ILE A 248 1.08 1.54 -5.41
N PHE A 249 0.11 0.77 -5.90
CA PHE A 249 -0.33 -0.49 -5.28
C PHE A 249 0.77 -1.54 -5.21
N ALA A 250 1.78 -1.44 -6.05
CA ALA A 250 2.94 -2.30 -6.04
C ALA A 250 3.92 -1.99 -4.87
N GLY A 251 3.78 -0.84 -4.19
CA GLY A 251 4.66 -0.42 -3.09
C GLY A 251 6.07 -0.06 -3.54
N LEU A 252 6.99 0.00 -2.60
CA LEU A 252 8.40 0.22 -2.88
C LEU A 252 9.03 -1.03 -3.49
N PRO A 253 9.94 -0.89 -4.48
CA PRO A 253 10.78 -1.99 -4.91
C PRO A 253 11.69 -2.41 -3.74
N PHE A 254 12.06 -3.69 -3.70
CA PHE A 254 13.05 -4.16 -2.74
C PHE A 254 14.42 -3.56 -3.12
N ILE A 255 14.94 -2.64 -2.30
CA ILE A 255 16.27 -2.04 -2.51
C ILE A 255 17.21 -2.63 -1.47
N LYS A 256 18.27 -3.27 -1.95
CA LYS A 256 19.42 -3.64 -1.11
C LYS A 256 20.29 -2.38 -0.98
N TYR A 257 20.30 -1.75 0.19
CA TYR A 257 21.25 -0.68 0.46
C TYR A 257 22.65 -1.27 0.49
N LYS A 258 23.51 -0.82 -0.42
CA LYS A 258 24.94 -1.07 -0.32
C LYS A 258 25.42 -0.32 0.94
N GLN A 259 25.80 -1.06 1.96
CA GLN A 259 26.44 -0.47 3.14
C GLN A 259 27.78 0.12 2.69
N THR A 260 27.85 1.43 2.54
CA THR A 260 29.14 2.12 2.67
C THR A 260 29.46 2.13 4.15
N PRO A 261 30.62 1.61 4.58
CA PRO A 261 31.05 1.70 5.97
C PRO A 261 31.47 3.14 6.25
N SER A 262 30.55 4.01 6.60
CA SER A 262 30.85 5.30 7.20
C SER A 262 30.64 5.17 8.70
N THR A 263 31.78 5.05 9.37
CA THR A 263 31.97 5.29 10.80
C THR A 263 31.29 6.60 11.22
N LEU A 264 30.10 6.54 11.72
CA LEU A 264 29.50 7.55 12.57
C LEU A 264 28.65 6.81 13.61
N ILE A 265 29.19 6.83 14.82
CA ILE A 265 28.57 6.44 16.08
C ILE A 265 27.32 7.31 16.24
N LEU A 266 26.14 6.77 15.88
CA LEU A 266 24.85 7.33 16.25
C LEU A 266 24.22 6.42 17.29
N ASN A 267 23.72 7.02 18.34
CA ASN A 267 23.15 6.41 19.52
C ASN A 267 22.16 5.27 19.17
N GLN A 268 22.28 4.16 19.87
CA GLN A 268 21.59 2.86 19.67
C GLN A 268 20.06 2.86 19.71
N THR A 269 19.39 4.01 19.80
CA THR A 269 17.93 4.10 19.91
C THR A 269 17.20 4.33 18.60
N ASP A 270 17.88 4.68 17.51
CA ASP A 270 17.28 4.96 16.20
C ASP A 270 17.66 3.95 15.10
N TYR A 271 18.22 2.81 15.47
CA TYR A 271 18.50 1.73 14.52
C TYR A 271 17.19 1.03 14.18
N ILE A 272 16.56 1.43 13.08
CA ILE A 272 15.50 0.60 12.47
C ILE A 272 16.22 -0.59 11.85
N PRO A 273 16.14 -1.79 12.43
CA PRO A 273 16.81 -2.95 11.87
C PRO A 273 16.20 -3.19 10.50
N TYR A 274 16.98 -3.05 9.43
CA TYR A 274 16.71 -3.67 8.15
C TYR A 274 16.70 -5.17 8.44
N ILE A 275 15.53 -5.78 8.44
CA ILE A 275 15.42 -7.22 8.46
C ILE A 275 15.92 -7.63 7.08
N GLU A 276 17.13 -8.15 7.04
CA GLU A 276 17.65 -8.89 5.90
C GLU A 276 16.69 -10.07 5.71
N GLN A 277 15.74 -9.90 4.80
CA GLN A 277 14.84 -10.97 4.46
C GLN A 277 15.71 -11.99 3.73
N ASP A 278 15.95 -13.12 4.37
CA ASP A 278 16.71 -14.22 3.79
C ASP A 278 15.86 -14.84 2.66
N TYR A 279 16.31 -14.65 1.44
CA TYR A 279 15.69 -15.24 0.25
C TYR A 279 16.39 -16.54 -0.16
N SER A 280 17.20 -17.15 0.70
CA SER A 280 17.93 -18.38 0.40
C SER A 280 17.00 -19.51 -0.04
N THR A 281 15.82 -19.58 0.54
CA THR A 281 14.80 -20.58 0.19
C THR A 281 14.27 -20.35 -1.23
N GLU A 282 13.88 -19.14 -1.57
CA GLU A 282 13.37 -18.80 -2.90
C GLU A 282 14.46 -18.90 -3.97
N ILE A 283 15.69 -18.51 -3.64
CA ILE A 283 16.85 -18.71 -4.51
C ILE A 283 17.07 -20.20 -4.77
N ALA A 284 17.04 -21.04 -3.74
CA ALA A 284 17.19 -22.47 -3.87
C ALA A 284 16.08 -23.08 -4.74
N ILE A 285 14.82 -22.66 -4.56
CA ILE A 285 13.68 -23.11 -5.39
C ILE A 285 13.91 -22.73 -6.85
N ILE A 286 14.34 -21.49 -7.15
CA ILE A 286 14.62 -21.04 -8.54
C ILE A 286 15.73 -21.88 -9.15
N LEU A 287 16.84 -22.08 -8.45
CA LEU A 287 17.99 -22.82 -8.94
C LEU A 287 17.63 -24.31 -9.17
N ASP A 288 17.02 -24.94 -8.20
CA ASP A 288 16.57 -26.35 -8.32
C ASP A 288 15.61 -26.53 -9.51
N TYR A 289 14.66 -25.61 -9.69
CA TYR A 289 13.72 -25.65 -10.79
C TYR A 289 14.42 -25.51 -12.16
N PHE A 290 15.42 -24.63 -12.24
CA PHE A 290 16.21 -24.46 -13.47
C PHE A 290 17.10 -25.67 -13.78
N GLU A 291 17.62 -26.36 -12.76
CA GLU A 291 18.43 -27.57 -12.92
C GLU A 291 17.57 -28.79 -13.28
N THR A 292 16.46 -29.00 -12.54
CA THR A 292 15.66 -30.22 -12.66
C THR A 292 14.69 -30.17 -13.84
N LYS A 293 13.99 -29.04 -14.05
CA LYS A 293 12.94 -28.89 -15.07
C LYS A 293 13.40 -28.22 -16.36
N LYS A 294 14.58 -27.60 -16.35
CA LYS A 294 15.16 -26.88 -17.50
C LYS A 294 14.18 -25.96 -18.24
N PRO A 295 13.42 -25.07 -17.51
CA PRO A 295 12.35 -24.29 -18.09
C PRO A 295 12.86 -23.36 -19.22
N TYR A 296 14.15 -23.02 -19.21
CA TYR A 296 14.79 -22.18 -20.22
C TYR A 296 14.75 -22.77 -21.63
N LEU A 297 14.56 -24.08 -21.78
CA LEU A 297 14.40 -24.74 -23.09
C LEU A 297 13.05 -24.43 -23.75
N LYS A 298 12.06 -23.96 -22.97
CA LYS A 298 10.75 -23.56 -23.49
C LYS A 298 10.88 -22.25 -24.27
N LYS A 299 10.45 -22.25 -25.56
CA LYS A 299 10.41 -21.03 -26.38
C LYS A 299 9.45 -20.01 -25.76
N GLY A 300 9.89 -18.74 -25.71
CA GLY A 300 9.04 -17.66 -25.23
C GLY A 300 8.78 -17.66 -23.73
N LEU A 301 9.55 -18.42 -22.92
CA LEU A 301 9.41 -18.38 -21.47
C LEU A 301 9.47 -16.93 -20.95
N ASN A 302 8.46 -16.53 -20.21
CA ASN A 302 8.40 -15.23 -19.54
C ASN A 302 8.34 -15.40 -18.03
N ILE A 303 8.64 -14.31 -17.33
CA ILE A 303 8.73 -14.31 -15.87
C ILE A 303 7.38 -14.62 -15.18
N SER A 304 6.25 -14.28 -15.82
CA SER A 304 4.92 -14.57 -15.26
C SER A 304 4.60 -16.07 -15.32
N GLN A 305 5.02 -16.75 -16.38
CA GLN A 305 4.90 -18.20 -16.48
C GLN A 305 5.75 -18.90 -15.43
N LEU A 306 7.00 -18.50 -15.26
CA LEU A 306 7.88 -19.02 -14.21
C LEU A 306 7.27 -18.81 -12.82
N ALA A 307 6.71 -17.64 -12.57
CA ALA A 307 6.08 -17.30 -11.29
C ALA A 307 4.95 -18.25 -10.90
N VAL A 308 4.11 -18.62 -11.89
CA VAL A 308 3.03 -19.60 -11.69
C VAL A 308 3.59 -21.01 -11.43
N GLU A 309 4.61 -21.41 -12.21
CA GLU A 309 5.17 -22.76 -12.15
C GLU A 309 5.88 -23.04 -10.80
N ILE A 310 6.57 -22.04 -10.21
CA ILE A 310 7.29 -22.20 -8.94
C ILE A 310 6.56 -21.59 -7.73
N ASN A 311 5.36 -21.05 -7.95
CA ASN A 311 4.54 -20.39 -6.92
C ASN A 311 5.27 -19.26 -6.16
N ILE A 312 6.10 -18.49 -6.88
CA ILE A 312 6.81 -17.33 -6.36
C ILE A 312 6.32 -16.10 -7.13
N PRO A 313 5.96 -14.98 -6.45
CA PRO A 313 5.49 -13.78 -7.12
C PRO A 313 6.49 -13.25 -8.16
N THR A 314 6.01 -12.88 -9.35
CA THR A 314 6.81 -12.34 -10.46
C THR A 314 7.80 -11.27 -10.04
N ARG A 315 7.37 -10.38 -9.16
CA ARG A 315 8.20 -9.27 -8.65
C ARG A 315 9.35 -9.78 -7.79
N LEU A 316 9.12 -10.82 -6.97
CA LEU A 316 10.14 -11.41 -6.13
C LEU A 316 11.18 -12.14 -6.97
N ILE A 317 10.75 -12.88 -8.00
CA ILE A 317 11.67 -13.52 -8.96
C ILE A 317 12.52 -12.45 -9.68
N SER A 318 11.89 -11.38 -10.17
CA SER A 318 12.61 -10.27 -10.82
C SER A 318 13.62 -9.63 -9.87
N PHE A 319 13.24 -9.41 -8.63
CA PHE A 319 14.11 -8.87 -7.60
C PHE A 319 15.31 -9.80 -7.32
N ILE A 320 15.07 -11.09 -7.08
CA ILE A 320 16.13 -12.09 -6.82
C ILE A 320 17.10 -12.15 -8.01
N ILE A 321 16.59 -12.24 -9.24
CA ILE A 321 17.43 -12.31 -10.44
C ILE A 321 18.27 -11.05 -10.59
N ASN A 322 17.71 -9.86 -10.37
CA ASN A 322 18.45 -8.62 -10.49
C ASN A 322 19.46 -8.41 -9.35
N GLN A 323 19.11 -8.78 -8.11
CA GLN A 323 19.95 -8.49 -6.95
C GLN A 323 20.96 -9.57 -6.62
N HIS A 324 20.58 -10.83 -6.74
CA HIS A 324 21.47 -11.96 -6.40
C HIS A 324 22.32 -12.38 -7.59
N PHE A 325 21.73 -12.42 -8.81
CA PHE A 325 22.45 -12.82 -10.01
C PHE A 325 22.99 -11.64 -10.83
N GLU A 326 22.67 -10.39 -10.47
CA GLU A 326 23.08 -9.15 -11.15
C GLU A 326 22.70 -9.11 -12.64
N MET A 327 21.57 -9.73 -13.01
CA MET A 327 21.11 -9.91 -14.37
C MET A 327 19.65 -9.53 -14.54
N ARG A 328 19.26 -9.14 -15.76
CA ARG A 328 17.84 -9.11 -16.14
C ARG A 328 17.34 -10.53 -16.42
N PHE A 329 16.04 -10.76 -16.28
CA PHE A 329 15.42 -12.08 -16.49
C PHE A 329 15.82 -12.74 -17.82
N ASN A 330 15.77 -12.00 -18.92
CA ASN A 330 16.17 -12.52 -20.23
C ASN A 330 17.66 -12.86 -20.32
N GLU A 331 18.51 -12.14 -19.64
CA GLU A 331 19.95 -12.43 -19.56
C GLU A 331 20.22 -13.68 -18.75
N PHE A 332 19.49 -13.85 -17.63
CA PHE A 332 19.55 -15.04 -16.81
C PHE A 332 19.15 -16.29 -17.57
N ILE A 333 18.01 -16.27 -18.31
CA ILE A 333 17.58 -17.37 -19.17
C ILE A 333 18.63 -17.65 -20.25
N ASN A 334 19.12 -16.61 -20.94
CA ASN A 334 20.08 -16.79 -22.01
C ASN A 334 21.41 -17.39 -21.53
N LYS A 335 21.84 -17.11 -20.29
CA LYS A 335 23.00 -17.75 -19.68
C LYS A 335 22.84 -19.26 -19.59
N TYR A 336 21.69 -19.76 -19.12
CA TYR A 336 21.38 -21.19 -19.06
C TYR A 336 21.28 -21.82 -20.46
N ARG A 337 20.65 -21.14 -21.44
CA ARG A 337 20.55 -21.59 -22.81
C ARG A 337 21.90 -21.73 -23.47
N VAL A 338 22.80 -20.75 -23.30
CA VAL A 338 24.16 -20.80 -23.84
C VAL A 338 24.98 -21.91 -23.18
N SER A 339 24.84 -22.11 -21.85
CA SER A 339 25.49 -23.23 -21.16
C SER A 339 25.02 -24.59 -21.70
N TYR A 340 23.71 -24.76 -21.92
CA TYR A 340 23.13 -25.95 -22.53
C TYR A 340 23.69 -26.21 -23.94
N ILE A 341 23.80 -25.18 -24.78
CA ILE A 341 24.37 -25.27 -26.11
C ILE A 341 25.84 -25.70 -26.06
N LYS A 342 26.63 -25.15 -25.13
CA LYS A 342 28.03 -25.55 -24.94
C LYS A 342 28.16 -27.02 -24.54
N GLU A 343 27.26 -27.50 -23.67
CA GLU A 343 27.19 -28.91 -23.28
C GLU A 343 26.90 -29.79 -24.50
N LYS A 344 25.89 -29.45 -25.31
CA LYS A 344 25.53 -30.17 -26.54
C LYS A 344 26.62 -30.15 -27.63
N ILE A 345 27.35 -29.06 -27.75
CA ILE A 345 28.53 -29.00 -28.64
C ILE A 345 29.61 -29.97 -28.12
N ASN A 346 29.79 -30.10 -26.81
CA ASN A 346 30.74 -31.05 -26.22
C ASN A 346 30.34 -32.53 -26.47
N GLU A 347 29.03 -32.80 -26.52
CA GLU A 347 28.44 -34.10 -26.81
C GLU A 347 28.46 -34.42 -28.33
N LYS A 348 29.14 -33.62 -29.15
CA LYS A 348 29.21 -33.77 -30.61
C LYS A 348 27.85 -33.70 -31.32
N TYR A 349 26.89 -32.97 -30.75
CA TYR A 349 25.55 -32.81 -31.34
C TYR A 349 25.57 -32.30 -32.77
N LEU A 350 26.53 -31.44 -33.10
CA LEU A 350 26.66 -30.84 -34.44
C LEU A 350 27.20 -31.82 -35.53
N ASP A 351 27.63 -33.01 -35.14
CA ASP A 351 28.00 -34.06 -36.14
C ASP A 351 26.75 -34.57 -36.89
N SER A 352 25.56 -34.47 -36.26
CA SER A 352 24.29 -34.97 -36.82
C SER A 352 23.25 -33.87 -37.05
N PHE A 353 23.41 -32.70 -36.45
CA PHE A 353 22.42 -31.64 -36.46
C PHE A 353 23.01 -30.26 -36.77
N THR A 354 22.16 -29.34 -37.23
CA THR A 354 22.58 -27.97 -37.56
C THR A 354 22.62 -27.07 -36.33
N LEU A 355 23.39 -25.98 -36.39
CA LEU A 355 23.42 -24.95 -35.36
C LEU A 355 22.05 -24.30 -35.15
N ASN A 356 21.23 -24.21 -36.19
CA ASN A 356 19.85 -23.68 -36.10
C ASN A 356 18.93 -24.65 -35.34
N SER A 357 19.08 -25.95 -35.56
CA SER A 357 18.36 -26.98 -34.79
C SER A 357 18.71 -26.87 -33.29
N LEU A 358 19.99 -26.78 -32.97
CA LEU A 358 20.47 -26.65 -31.59
C LEU A 358 19.97 -25.37 -30.91
N ALA A 359 19.96 -24.23 -31.61
CA ALA A 359 19.40 -22.97 -31.10
C ALA A 359 17.90 -23.10 -30.81
N SER A 360 17.15 -23.78 -31.68
CA SER A 360 15.72 -24.04 -31.50
C SER A 360 15.44 -24.95 -30.29
N GLU A 361 16.22 -26.00 -30.10
CA GLU A 361 16.16 -26.94 -28.99
C GLU A 361 16.47 -26.23 -27.66
N ALA A 362 17.46 -25.32 -27.67
CA ALA A 362 17.80 -24.50 -26.51
C ALA A 362 16.75 -23.41 -26.16
N GLY A 363 15.64 -23.34 -26.92
CA GLY A 363 14.53 -22.43 -26.64
C GLY A 363 14.66 -21.04 -27.24
N PHE A 364 15.62 -20.79 -28.13
CA PHE A 364 15.69 -19.53 -28.88
C PHE A 364 14.61 -19.46 -29.95
N SER A 365 14.01 -18.29 -30.13
CA SER A 365 12.96 -18.07 -31.14
C SER A 365 13.52 -18.01 -32.57
N ASN A 366 14.76 -17.55 -32.73
CA ASN A 366 15.45 -17.48 -34.00
C ASN A 366 16.99 -17.49 -33.84
N LEU A 367 17.67 -17.75 -34.93
CA LEU A 367 19.15 -17.85 -34.99
C LEU A 367 19.83 -16.52 -34.62
N THR A 368 19.25 -15.39 -35.01
CA THR A 368 19.83 -14.06 -34.76
C THR A 368 19.89 -13.76 -33.26
N THR A 369 18.81 -14.04 -32.52
CA THR A 369 18.76 -13.85 -31.05
C THR A 369 19.74 -14.78 -30.34
N PHE A 370 19.90 -16.01 -30.82
CA PHE A 370 20.91 -16.95 -30.31
C PHE A 370 22.32 -16.40 -30.50
N ILE A 371 22.70 -16.04 -31.73
CA ILE A 371 24.05 -15.53 -32.02
C ILE A 371 24.37 -14.30 -31.16
N ALA A 372 23.43 -13.37 -31.04
CA ALA A 372 23.59 -12.17 -30.22
C ALA A 372 23.80 -12.51 -28.74
N ALA A 373 22.99 -13.43 -28.20
CA ALA A 373 23.11 -13.87 -26.80
C ALA A 373 24.43 -14.60 -26.55
N PHE A 374 24.81 -15.51 -27.45
CA PHE A 374 26.06 -16.27 -27.36
C PHE A 374 27.28 -15.34 -27.40
N LYS A 375 27.31 -14.40 -28.35
CA LYS A 375 28.40 -13.42 -28.46
C LYS A 375 28.49 -12.53 -27.21
N LYS A 376 27.37 -12.15 -26.65
CA LYS A 376 27.33 -11.34 -25.40
C LYS A 376 27.91 -12.09 -24.19
N ILE A 377 27.70 -13.42 -24.13
CA ILE A 377 28.07 -14.22 -22.94
C ILE A 377 29.51 -14.76 -23.10
N GLU A 378 29.89 -15.24 -24.30
CA GLU A 378 31.16 -15.91 -24.56
C GLU A 378 32.19 -14.99 -25.24
N ASN A 379 31.84 -13.72 -25.54
CA ASN A 379 32.68 -12.75 -26.27
C ASN A 379 33.16 -13.21 -27.64
N CYS A 380 32.56 -14.26 -28.23
CA CYS A 380 32.81 -14.74 -29.58
C CYS A 380 31.53 -15.30 -30.19
N THR A 381 31.47 -15.41 -31.52
CA THR A 381 30.33 -16.03 -32.18
C THR A 381 30.36 -17.56 -32.00
N PRO A 382 29.20 -18.26 -32.15
CA PRO A 382 29.17 -19.72 -32.09
C PRO A 382 30.13 -20.41 -33.07
N SER A 383 30.27 -19.86 -34.26
CA SER A 383 31.21 -20.37 -35.29
C SER A 383 32.68 -20.20 -34.88
N GLU A 384 33.04 -19.06 -34.33
CA GLU A 384 34.39 -18.82 -33.79
C GLU A 384 34.68 -19.72 -32.59
N TYR A 385 33.68 -19.98 -31.74
CA TYR A 385 33.81 -20.91 -30.62
C TYR A 385 34.10 -22.34 -31.08
N LEU A 386 33.40 -22.81 -32.13
CA LEU A 386 33.63 -24.12 -32.73
C LEU A 386 35.03 -24.24 -33.34
N LEU A 387 35.49 -23.22 -34.08
CA LEU A 387 36.84 -23.20 -34.65
C LEU A 387 37.92 -23.30 -33.58
N LYS A 388 37.78 -22.56 -32.48
CA LYS A 388 38.74 -22.60 -31.35
C LYS A 388 38.79 -23.95 -30.65
N LYS A 389 37.72 -24.75 -30.75
CA LYS A 389 37.62 -26.03 -30.09
C LYS A 389 38.12 -27.19 -30.94
N ASN A 390 38.09 -27.03 -32.25
CA ASN A 390 38.59 -28.03 -33.18
C ASN A 390 40.12 -27.85 -33.47
N LEU A 391 40.73 -26.87 -32.83
CA LEU A 391 42.18 -26.66 -32.76
C LEU A 391 42.73 -27.23 -31.43
#